data_6e8f288afc28df0fc89c3b2fd1aa2914
#
_entry.id   6e8f288afc28df0fc89c3b2fd1aa2914
#
_cell.length_a   1.000
_cell.length_b   1.000
_cell.length_c   1.000
_cell.angle_alpha   90.00
_cell.angle_beta   90.00
_cell.angle_gamma   90.00
#
_symmetry.space_group_name_H-M   'P 1'
#
loop_
_entity.id
_entity.type
_entity.pdbx_description
1 polymer ?
#
loop_
_entity_poly.entity_id
_entity_poly.type
_entity_poly.pdbx_seq_one_letter_code
_entity_poly.pdbx_strand_id
1 'polypeptide(L)'
;MNKKLISLIAGAAIVAAATGCSQTATSSVAGTSSGASSTATEELSGTLSMNGSTSMEKVIKAVNGAFMEKNKGVTVNLNLTGSGTGIQEASEGKCDIGNSSRKLKDEEAEKLDATVVGLDGIALVVNPANKLEDITLRDLAKVYSGEITNWKELGGDDKAIVVIGREDGSGTRDGFESIVMGDKEPKYAQELESTGSVINAVATTDGAIGYASLANVDETVKALKIGGVEATEENVKSGAYEVQRPFICATLKGSDNKLVKSYLDFILSEEGQALVLAQGAVPVK
;
A
#
# COMPACT_ATOMS: atom_id res chain seq x y z
N MET A 1 -44.00 10.16 -25.25
CA MET A 1 -45.29 9.48 -25.67
C MET A 1 -45.16 8.01 -25.31
N ASN A 2 -46.24 7.50 -24.68
CA ASN A 2 -46.61 6.11 -24.35
C ASN A 2 -45.77 5.46 -23.22
N LYS A 3 -46.24 5.34 -22.01
CA LYS A 3 -47.45 4.88 -21.25
C LYS A 3 -47.64 3.35 -21.26
N LYS A 4 -47.62 2.81 -20.00
CA LYS A 4 -48.43 1.71 -19.42
C LYS A 4 -47.92 0.27 -19.71
N LEU A 5 -47.93 -0.66 -18.79
CA LEU A 5 -49.05 -1.12 -17.93
C LEU A 5 -48.56 -1.91 -16.69
N ILE A 6 -49.29 -1.75 -15.63
CA ILE A 6 -49.37 -2.44 -14.34
C ILE A 6 -49.97 -3.84 -14.53
N SER A 7 -49.52 -4.85 -13.73
CA SER A 7 -50.40 -5.94 -13.35
C SER A 7 -50.11 -6.45 -11.95
N LEU A 8 -51.12 -6.33 -11.14
CA LEU A 8 -51.28 -6.74 -9.73
C LEU A 8 -52.01 -8.09 -9.73
N ILE A 9 -51.54 -9.08 -8.98
CA ILE A 9 -52.42 -10.20 -8.58
C ILE A 9 -52.16 -10.52 -7.10
N ALA A 10 -53.20 -10.40 -6.32
CA ALA A 10 -53.33 -10.76 -4.91
C ALA A 10 -54.02 -12.10 -4.74
N GLY A 11 -53.88 -12.73 -3.61
CA GLY A 11 -54.73 -13.81 -3.12
C GLY A 11 -53.92 -14.91 -2.46
N ALA A 12 -54.15 -15.37 -1.29
CA ALA A 12 -55.13 -15.43 -0.27
C ALA A 12 -54.63 -16.46 0.79
N ALA A 13 -54.92 -16.21 2.02
CA ALA A 13 -54.53 -17.00 3.20
C ALA A 13 -55.38 -18.27 3.35
N ILE A 14 -54.83 -19.32 3.99
CA ILE A 14 -55.60 -20.30 4.73
C ILE A 14 -54.88 -20.64 6.06
N VAL A 15 -55.63 -20.44 7.14
CA VAL A 15 -55.34 -20.82 8.52
C VAL A 15 -55.92 -22.22 8.76
N ALA A 16 -55.17 -23.09 9.44
CA ALA A 16 -55.78 -24.24 10.15
C ALA A 16 -55.00 -24.54 11.42
N ALA A 17 -55.64 -24.32 12.52
CA ALA A 17 -55.22 -24.74 13.86
C ALA A 17 -55.77 -26.17 14.15
N ALA A 18 -54.97 -26.98 14.83
CA ALA A 18 -55.46 -28.12 15.56
C ALA A 18 -54.60 -28.40 16.82
N THR A 19 -55.23 -28.26 17.95
CA THR A 19 -54.79 -28.60 19.28
C THR A 19 -54.85 -30.12 19.52
N GLY A 20 -53.92 -30.68 20.31
CA GLY A 20 -54.01 -32.05 20.80
C GLY A 20 -52.96 -32.32 21.88
N CYS A 21 -53.36 -32.18 23.16
CA CYS A 21 -52.60 -32.71 24.34
C CYS A 21 -52.79 -34.21 24.44
N SER A 22 -51.78 -34.98 24.79
CA SER A 22 -51.88 -36.07 25.77
C SER A 22 -50.53 -36.55 26.30
N GLN A 23 -50.54 -36.91 27.56
CA GLN A 23 -49.44 -37.23 28.46
C GLN A 23 -48.96 -38.69 28.37
N THR A 24 -47.76 -38.86 28.94
CA THR A 24 -47.18 -40.00 29.70
C THR A 24 -46.42 -41.09 28.93
N ALA A 25 -45.14 -41.25 29.17
CA ALA A 25 -44.51 -42.22 30.06
C ALA A 25 -43.00 -42.39 29.79
N THR A 26 -42.30 -42.46 30.85
CA THR A 26 -40.89 -42.74 31.14
C THR A 26 -40.28 -43.91 30.37
N SER A 27 -39.07 -43.74 29.78
CA SER A 27 -38.00 -44.76 29.80
C SER A 27 -36.64 -44.14 29.49
N SER A 28 -35.74 -44.26 30.43
CA SER A 28 -34.32 -43.89 30.37
C SER A 28 -33.56 -44.80 29.41
N VAL A 29 -32.89 -44.18 28.42
CA VAL A 29 -31.75 -44.81 27.73
C VAL A 29 -30.65 -43.74 27.64
N ALA A 30 -29.53 -44.02 28.28
CA ALA A 30 -28.32 -43.25 28.20
C ALA A 30 -27.75 -43.33 26.74
N GLY A 31 -27.93 -42.30 25.99
CA GLY A 31 -27.31 -42.10 24.70
C GLY A 31 -26.16 -41.10 24.85
N THR A 32 -24.94 -41.60 24.74
CA THR A 32 -23.73 -40.79 24.66
C THR A 32 -23.81 -39.89 23.44
N SER A 33 -24.24 -38.65 23.62
CA SER A 33 -24.12 -37.64 22.57
C SER A 33 -22.67 -37.18 22.54
N SER A 34 -21.90 -37.70 21.56
CA SER A 34 -20.66 -37.08 21.13
C SER A 34 -21.01 -35.66 20.66
N GLY A 35 -20.81 -34.70 21.55
CA GLY A 35 -20.86 -33.29 21.17
C GLY A 35 -19.76 -33.01 20.16
N ALA A 36 -20.11 -32.99 18.88
CA ALA A 36 -19.30 -32.30 17.90
C ALA A 36 -19.27 -30.84 18.30
N SER A 37 -18.20 -30.44 18.97
CA SER A 37 -17.87 -29.04 19.18
C SER A 37 -17.62 -28.44 17.81
N SER A 38 -18.67 -27.92 17.18
CA SER A 38 -18.48 -26.99 16.07
C SER A 38 -17.84 -25.75 16.67
N THR A 39 -16.54 -25.62 16.54
CA THR A 39 -15.86 -24.34 16.67
C THR A 39 -16.47 -23.44 15.59
N ALA A 40 -17.52 -22.71 15.96
CA ALA A 40 -17.99 -21.59 15.16
C ALA A 40 -16.78 -20.65 15.04
N THR A 41 -16.19 -20.60 13.88
CA THR A 41 -15.18 -19.59 13.54
C THR A 41 -15.91 -18.26 13.71
N GLU A 42 -15.54 -17.48 14.71
CA GLU A 42 -16.12 -16.16 14.97
C GLU A 42 -15.92 -15.32 13.70
N GLU A 43 -17.00 -15.01 12.99
CA GLU A 43 -16.91 -14.23 11.74
C GLU A 43 -16.34 -12.85 12.06
N LEU A 44 -15.23 -12.50 11.40
CA LEU A 44 -14.64 -11.18 11.53
C LEU A 44 -15.60 -10.11 11.02
N SER A 45 -15.83 -9.08 11.83
CA SER A 45 -16.66 -7.95 11.46
C SER A 45 -16.13 -6.65 12.08
N GLY A 46 -16.50 -5.52 11.48
CA GLY A 46 -16.09 -4.20 11.94
C GLY A 46 -15.42 -3.36 10.85
N THR A 47 -14.89 -2.22 11.27
CA THR A 47 -14.18 -1.30 10.37
C THR A 47 -12.72 -1.25 10.76
N LEU A 48 -11.85 -1.41 9.77
CA LEU A 48 -10.40 -1.20 9.87
C LEU A 48 -10.04 0.13 9.20
N SER A 49 -9.44 1.03 9.94
CA SER A 49 -9.00 2.34 9.45
C SER A 49 -7.51 2.34 9.15
N MET A 50 -7.15 2.79 7.96
CA MET A 50 -5.76 2.89 7.50
C MET A 50 -5.47 4.27 6.95
N ASN A 51 -4.27 4.76 7.22
CA ASN A 51 -3.79 5.99 6.61
C ASN A 51 -2.30 5.88 6.26
N GLY A 52 -1.82 6.66 5.28
CA GLY A 52 -0.37 6.82 5.06
C GLY A 52 0.08 6.84 3.61
N SER A 53 1.11 6.06 3.33
CA SER A 53 1.92 6.10 2.11
C SER A 53 1.13 5.98 0.81
N THR A 54 1.24 6.98 -0.05
CA THR A 54 0.71 6.96 -1.43
C THR A 54 1.47 5.97 -2.33
N SER A 55 2.71 5.62 -2.00
CA SER A 55 3.48 4.60 -2.73
C SER A 55 2.92 3.19 -2.54
N MET A 56 2.29 2.93 -1.39
CA MET A 56 1.69 1.63 -1.08
C MET A 56 0.27 1.46 -1.63
N GLU A 57 -0.28 2.47 -2.29
CA GLU A 57 -1.70 2.52 -2.71
C GLU A 57 -2.15 1.26 -3.45
N LYS A 58 -1.43 0.85 -4.52
CA LYS A 58 -1.81 -0.32 -5.34
C LYS A 58 -1.79 -1.61 -4.51
N VAL A 59 -0.72 -1.82 -3.74
CA VAL A 59 -0.55 -3.00 -2.89
C VAL A 59 -1.65 -3.08 -1.84
N ILE A 60 -1.85 -2.00 -1.07
CA ILE A 60 -2.82 -1.98 0.02
C ILE A 60 -4.26 -2.09 -0.51
N LYS A 61 -4.60 -1.44 -1.63
CA LYS A 61 -5.93 -1.60 -2.24
C LYS A 61 -6.22 -3.03 -2.69
N ALA A 62 -5.23 -3.71 -3.30
CA ALA A 62 -5.40 -5.11 -3.72
C ALA A 62 -5.61 -6.04 -2.53
N VAL A 63 -4.80 -5.90 -1.48
CA VAL A 63 -4.91 -6.68 -0.25
C VAL A 63 -6.23 -6.39 0.48
N ASN A 64 -6.63 -5.12 0.61
CA ASN A 64 -7.90 -4.72 1.23
C ASN A 64 -9.09 -5.34 0.50
N GLY A 65 -9.08 -5.31 -0.83
CA GLY A 65 -10.14 -5.92 -1.65
C GLY A 65 -10.30 -7.41 -1.36
N ALA A 66 -9.20 -8.16 -1.40
CA ALA A 66 -9.21 -9.59 -1.14
C ALA A 66 -9.57 -9.93 0.33
N PHE A 67 -9.09 -9.13 1.28
CA PHE A 67 -9.43 -9.31 2.69
C PHE A 67 -10.92 -9.11 2.96
N MET A 68 -11.53 -8.05 2.42
CA MET A 68 -12.99 -7.80 2.51
C MET A 68 -13.82 -8.84 1.75
N GLU A 69 -13.29 -9.37 0.66
CA GLU A 69 -13.98 -10.45 -0.07
C GLU A 69 -14.11 -11.73 0.78
N LYS A 70 -13.08 -12.07 1.55
CA LYS A 70 -13.07 -13.20 2.48
C LYS A 70 -13.84 -12.94 3.77
N ASN A 71 -13.94 -11.70 4.20
CA ASN A 71 -14.54 -11.30 5.47
C ASN A 71 -15.67 -10.30 5.22
N LYS A 72 -16.83 -10.80 4.82
CA LYS A 72 -17.97 -9.96 4.38
C LYS A 72 -18.51 -8.99 5.46
N GLY A 73 -18.22 -9.25 6.72
CA GLY A 73 -18.54 -8.35 7.83
C GLY A 73 -17.55 -7.21 8.06
N VAL A 74 -16.45 -7.18 7.27
CA VAL A 74 -15.36 -6.19 7.43
C VAL A 74 -15.44 -5.11 6.37
N THR A 75 -15.24 -3.86 6.81
CA THR A 75 -15.00 -2.71 5.94
C THR A 75 -13.59 -2.16 6.20
N VAL A 76 -12.82 -1.87 5.16
CA VAL A 76 -11.51 -1.24 5.28
C VAL A 76 -11.57 0.16 4.67
N ASN A 77 -11.29 1.18 5.48
CA ASN A 77 -11.17 2.57 5.04
C ASN A 77 -9.69 2.92 4.89
N LEU A 78 -9.29 3.38 3.70
CA LEU A 78 -7.91 3.75 3.38
C LEU A 78 -7.84 5.22 2.99
N ASN A 79 -7.03 5.99 3.74
CA ASN A 79 -6.63 7.34 3.38
C ASN A 79 -5.15 7.34 2.91
N LEU A 80 -4.81 8.23 2.01
CA LEU A 80 -3.48 8.31 1.39
C LEU A 80 -2.93 9.72 1.58
N THR A 81 -2.27 9.96 2.72
CA THR A 81 -1.81 11.29 3.16
C THR A 81 -0.29 11.40 3.34
N GLY A 82 0.46 10.35 2.92
CA GLY A 82 1.89 10.26 3.15
C GLY A 82 2.26 9.48 4.42
N SER A 83 3.49 8.94 4.44
CA SER A 83 3.94 8.05 5.52
C SER A 83 3.98 8.74 6.88
N GLY A 84 4.44 9.99 6.93
CA GLY A 84 4.54 10.75 8.18
C GLY A 84 3.20 10.92 8.87
N THR A 85 2.17 11.36 8.13
CA THR A 85 0.81 11.52 8.66
C THR A 85 0.22 10.18 9.10
N GLY A 86 0.38 9.12 8.28
CA GLY A 86 -0.12 7.79 8.64
C GLY A 86 0.51 7.24 9.92
N ILE A 87 1.82 7.40 10.09
CA ILE A 87 2.55 7.00 11.29
C ILE A 87 2.13 7.82 12.50
N GLN A 88 1.98 9.14 12.34
CA GLN A 88 1.49 10.01 13.42
C GLN A 88 0.09 9.59 13.86
N GLU A 89 -0.86 9.43 12.95
CA GLU A 89 -2.22 9.03 13.29
C GLU A 89 -2.30 7.65 13.95
N ALA A 90 -1.50 6.68 13.49
CA ALA A 90 -1.41 5.38 14.16
C ALA A 90 -0.85 5.51 15.59
N SER A 91 0.17 6.35 15.80
CA SER A 91 0.76 6.58 17.14
C SER A 91 -0.20 7.27 18.11
N GLU A 92 -1.15 8.02 17.59
CA GLU A 92 -2.21 8.73 18.35
C GLU A 92 -3.50 7.91 18.47
N GLY A 93 -3.55 6.70 17.89
CA GLY A 93 -4.74 5.84 17.85
C GLY A 93 -5.89 6.38 17.01
N LYS A 94 -5.61 7.31 16.07
CA LYS A 94 -6.61 7.87 15.15
C LYS A 94 -6.89 6.98 13.94
N CYS A 95 -5.94 6.10 13.59
CA CYS A 95 -6.16 4.99 12.68
C CYS A 95 -5.59 3.71 13.27
N ASP A 96 -6.05 2.56 12.79
CA ASP A 96 -5.63 1.25 13.27
C ASP A 96 -4.26 0.85 12.69
N ILE A 97 -3.99 1.22 11.43
CA ILE A 97 -2.75 0.90 10.72
C ILE A 97 -2.22 2.15 10.01
N GLY A 98 -0.99 2.53 10.33
CA GLY A 98 -0.22 3.53 9.61
C GLY A 98 0.64 2.88 8.53
N ASN A 99 0.38 3.17 7.25
CA ASN A 99 1.15 2.65 6.13
C ASN A 99 2.38 3.52 5.88
N SER A 100 3.57 2.94 5.92
CA SER A 100 4.82 3.65 5.71
C SER A 100 5.69 3.01 4.64
N SER A 101 6.25 3.84 3.77
CA SER A 101 7.24 3.45 2.77
C SER A 101 8.66 3.88 3.15
N ARG A 102 8.94 3.90 4.44
CA ARG A 102 10.26 4.03 5.08
C ARG A 102 10.28 3.30 6.41
N LYS A 103 11.46 3.08 6.95
CA LYS A 103 11.59 2.61 8.33
C LYS A 103 10.99 3.61 9.31
N LEU A 104 10.50 3.12 10.44
CA LEU A 104 10.11 4.00 11.54
C LEU A 104 11.37 4.69 12.11
N LYS A 105 11.21 5.94 12.51
CA LYS A 105 12.20 6.65 13.31
C LYS A 105 12.22 6.05 14.73
N ASP A 106 13.31 6.23 15.47
CA ASP A 106 13.46 5.65 16.81
C ASP A 106 12.30 6.07 17.74
N GLU A 107 11.93 7.35 17.71
CA GLU A 107 10.82 7.92 18.49
C GLU A 107 9.43 7.35 18.08
N GLU A 108 9.26 7.00 16.81
CA GLU A 108 8.04 6.35 16.30
C GLU A 108 8.00 4.87 16.74
N ALA A 109 9.17 4.20 16.70
CA ALA A 109 9.34 2.82 17.12
C ALA A 109 9.18 2.61 18.64
N GLU A 110 9.23 3.66 19.44
CA GLU A 110 8.88 3.60 20.87
C GLU A 110 7.39 3.29 21.08
N LYS A 111 6.52 3.81 20.20
CA LYS A 111 5.05 3.73 20.31
C LYS A 111 4.41 2.69 19.39
N LEU A 112 5.09 2.34 18.30
CA LEU A 112 4.52 1.52 17.23
C LEU A 112 5.32 0.24 17.01
N ASP A 113 4.61 -0.83 16.66
CA ASP A 113 5.18 -2.05 16.10
C ASP A 113 5.18 -1.95 14.58
N ALA A 114 6.31 -2.28 13.96
CA ALA A 114 6.49 -2.23 12.51
C ALA A 114 6.42 -3.64 11.90
N THR A 115 5.40 -3.90 11.08
CA THR A 115 5.31 -5.12 10.29
C THR A 115 5.75 -4.82 8.86
N VAL A 116 6.90 -5.38 8.44
CA VAL A 116 7.35 -5.27 7.05
C VAL A 116 6.50 -6.20 6.20
N VAL A 117 5.83 -5.64 5.19
CA VAL A 117 4.88 -6.37 4.32
C VAL A 117 5.38 -6.55 2.89
N GLY A 118 6.45 -5.85 2.53
CA GLY A 118 7.11 -5.94 1.23
C GLY A 118 8.36 -5.08 1.18
N LEU A 119 9.16 -5.24 0.10
CA LEU A 119 10.23 -4.30 -0.25
C LEU A 119 9.87 -3.59 -1.55
N ASP A 120 10.33 -2.37 -1.72
CA ASP A 120 10.05 -1.53 -2.88
C ASP A 120 11.30 -0.81 -3.35
N GLY A 121 11.55 -0.82 -4.65
CA GLY A 121 12.55 0.01 -5.28
C GLY A 121 12.05 1.45 -5.42
N ILE A 122 12.92 2.42 -5.18
CA ILE A 122 12.63 3.82 -5.54
C ILE A 122 13.23 4.06 -6.93
N ALA A 123 12.41 3.94 -7.95
CA ALA A 123 12.83 4.14 -9.33
C ALA A 123 13.03 5.62 -9.64
N LEU A 124 14.13 5.92 -10.34
CA LEU A 124 14.37 7.24 -10.95
C LEU A 124 13.61 7.30 -12.26
N VAL A 125 12.69 8.25 -12.35
CA VAL A 125 11.84 8.41 -13.53
C VAL A 125 12.14 9.73 -14.22
N VAL A 126 12.20 9.68 -15.55
CA VAL A 126 12.39 10.85 -16.41
C VAL A 126 11.29 10.93 -17.46
N ASN A 127 11.14 12.12 -18.06
CA ASN A 127 10.26 12.28 -19.22
C ASN A 127 10.66 11.29 -20.33
N PRO A 128 9.71 10.62 -21.00
CA PRO A 128 10.02 9.61 -22.04
C PRO A 128 10.90 10.11 -23.19
N ALA A 129 10.91 11.42 -23.47
CA ALA A 129 11.78 12.02 -24.49
C ALA A 129 13.25 12.15 -24.05
N ASN A 130 13.57 11.92 -22.77
CA ASN A 130 14.94 11.94 -22.28
C ASN A 130 15.74 10.77 -22.84
N LYS A 131 16.96 11.04 -23.38
CA LYS A 131 17.80 10.02 -24.01
C LYS A 131 18.75 9.31 -23.05
N LEU A 132 18.91 9.83 -21.83
CA LEU A 132 19.77 9.19 -20.84
C LEU A 132 19.19 7.82 -20.44
N GLU A 133 20.04 6.81 -20.32
CA GLU A 133 19.65 5.44 -19.93
C GLU A 133 20.12 5.07 -18.52
N ASP A 134 21.20 5.70 -18.06
CA ASP A 134 21.86 5.35 -16.81
C ASP A 134 22.40 6.59 -16.11
N ILE A 135 22.42 6.57 -14.79
CA ILE A 135 23.01 7.63 -13.96
C ILE A 135 23.70 7.00 -12.74
N THR A 136 24.83 7.53 -12.33
CA THR A 136 25.47 7.09 -11.10
C THR A 136 24.79 7.72 -9.87
N LEU A 137 24.81 7.06 -8.70
CA LEU A 137 24.32 7.67 -7.45
C LEU A 137 24.98 9.02 -7.14
N ARG A 138 26.29 9.12 -7.45
CA ARG A 138 27.04 10.35 -7.27
C ARG A 138 26.51 11.51 -8.14
N ASP A 139 26.24 11.25 -9.42
CA ASP A 139 25.77 12.30 -10.32
C ASP A 139 24.28 12.60 -10.05
N LEU A 140 23.51 11.60 -9.61
CA LEU A 140 22.16 11.79 -9.14
C LEU A 140 22.11 12.76 -7.95
N ALA A 141 22.98 12.57 -6.95
CA ALA A 141 23.11 13.51 -5.82
C ALA A 141 23.45 14.93 -6.27
N LYS A 142 24.29 15.08 -7.32
CA LYS A 142 24.63 16.41 -7.89
C LYS A 142 23.44 17.03 -8.64
N VAL A 143 22.65 16.23 -9.35
CA VAL A 143 21.41 16.71 -10.00
C VAL A 143 20.45 17.24 -8.94
N TYR A 144 20.18 16.46 -7.90
CA TYR A 144 19.24 16.86 -6.88
C TYR A 144 19.76 18.00 -5.97
N SER A 145 21.07 18.15 -5.78
CA SER A 145 21.64 19.31 -5.09
C SER A 145 21.78 20.58 -5.97
N GLY A 146 21.48 20.45 -7.28
CA GLY A 146 21.57 21.55 -8.24
C GLY A 146 23.02 21.90 -8.65
N GLU A 147 23.97 20.98 -8.45
CA GLU A 147 25.34 21.10 -8.98
C GLU A 147 25.39 20.79 -10.48
N ILE A 148 24.54 19.85 -10.95
CA ILE A 148 24.31 19.55 -12.36
C ILE A 148 22.90 20.02 -12.70
N THR A 149 22.78 20.92 -13.66
CA THR A 149 21.50 21.56 -14.00
C THR A 149 21.07 21.37 -15.45
N ASN A 150 21.91 20.72 -16.25
CA ASN A 150 21.62 20.47 -17.65
C ASN A 150 21.97 19.03 -18.04
N TRP A 151 21.07 18.36 -18.76
CA TRP A 151 21.24 16.98 -19.18
C TRP A 151 22.48 16.73 -20.03
N LYS A 152 22.97 17.74 -20.77
CA LYS A 152 24.21 17.62 -21.56
C LYS A 152 25.45 17.34 -20.72
N GLU A 153 25.46 17.75 -19.46
CA GLU A 153 26.55 17.46 -18.53
C GLU A 153 26.68 15.96 -18.21
N LEU A 154 25.59 15.22 -18.47
CA LEU A 154 25.47 13.76 -18.29
C LEU A 154 25.46 13.01 -19.65
N GLY A 155 25.73 13.70 -20.77
CA GLY A 155 25.70 13.11 -22.11
C GLY A 155 24.33 13.06 -22.77
N GLY A 156 23.32 13.69 -22.19
CA GLY A 156 22.00 13.88 -22.76
C GLY A 156 21.87 15.11 -23.65
N ASP A 157 20.64 15.50 -23.97
CA ASP A 157 20.35 16.68 -24.79
C ASP A 157 20.69 17.99 -24.04
N ASP A 158 20.91 19.08 -24.78
CA ASP A 158 21.09 20.40 -24.18
C ASP A 158 19.75 20.96 -23.69
N LYS A 159 19.34 20.47 -22.49
CA LYS A 159 18.09 20.82 -21.82
C LYS A 159 18.31 21.00 -20.33
N ALA A 160 17.66 21.99 -19.75
CA ALA A 160 17.64 22.17 -18.30
C ALA A 160 16.97 20.97 -17.59
N ILE A 161 17.51 20.60 -16.46
CA ILE A 161 16.93 19.57 -15.59
C ILE A 161 15.86 20.23 -14.70
N VAL A 162 14.66 19.64 -14.69
CA VAL A 162 13.56 20.03 -13.79
C VAL A 162 13.43 18.95 -12.71
N VAL A 163 13.89 19.24 -11.52
CA VAL A 163 13.89 18.28 -10.40
C VAL A 163 12.53 18.30 -9.70
N ILE A 164 11.82 17.18 -9.77
CA ILE A 164 10.50 17.00 -9.14
C ILE A 164 10.64 16.04 -7.96
N GLY A 165 10.21 16.49 -6.79
CA GLY A 165 10.24 15.71 -5.57
C GLY A 165 8.89 15.58 -4.90
N ARG A 166 8.93 15.09 -3.67
CA ARG A 166 7.78 14.90 -2.80
C ARG A 166 7.83 15.90 -1.65
N GLU A 167 6.66 16.22 -1.12
CA GLU A 167 6.51 17.04 0.09
C GLU A 167 7.17 16.42 1.33
N ASP A 168 7.35 17.22 2.37
CA ASP A 168 7.77 16.73 3.68
C ASP A 168 6.78 15.70 4.24
N GLY A 169 7.31 14.70 4.96
CA GLY A 169 6.50 13.59 5.47
C GLY A 169 6.26 12.46 4.45
N SER A 170 6.75 12.60 3.22
CA SER A 170 6.76 11.51 2.25
C SER A 170 7.82 10.49 2.59
N GLY A 171 7.41 9.24 2.88
CA GLY A 171 8.35 8.14 3.09
C GLY A 171 9.20 7.81 1.86
N THR A 172 8.74 8.21 0.64
CA THR A 172 9.55 8.07 -0.58
C THR A 172 10.66 9.11 -0.61
N ARG A 173 10.37 10.34 -0.21
CA ARG A 173 11.37 11.40 -0.06
C ARG A 173 12.42 11.00 0.99
N ASP A 174 11.97 10.63 2.19
CA ASP A 174 12.87 10.22 3.28
C ASP A 174 13.78 9.05 2.84
N GLY A 175 13.22 8.03 2.18
CA GLY A 175 13.97 6.89 1.68
C GLY A 175 14.97 7.27 0.59
N PHE A 176 14.56 8.10 -0.37
CA PHE A 176 15.42 8.59 -1.43
C PHE A 176 16.56 9.45 -0.89
N GLU A 177 16.25 10.47 -0.10
CA GLU A 177 17.25 11.39 0.44
C GLU A 177 18.26 10.68 1.33
N SER A 178 17.83 9.74 2.16
CA SER A 178 18.72 8.99 3.05
C SER A 178 19.75 8.12 2.29
N ILE A 179 19.44 7.69 1.07
CA ILE A 179 20.31 6.81 0.26
C ILE A 179 21.15 7.63 -0.71
N VAL A 180 20.57 8.66 -1.32
CA VAL A 180 21.16 9.37 -2.46
C VAL A 180 21.88 10.65 -2.01
N MET A 181 21.27 11.42 -1.08
CA MET A 181 21.74 12.79 -0.83
C MET A 181 22.94 12.88 0.13
N GLY A 182 23.11 11.93 1.06
CA GLY A 182 24.11 12.05 2.11
C GLY A 182 23.89 13.34 2.90
N ASP A 183 24.93 14.19 2.93
CA ASP A 183 24.87 15.50 3.62
C ASP A 183 24.41 16.67 2.73
N LYS A 184 23.95 16.37 1.49
CA LYS A 184 23.52 17.39 0.53
C LYS A 184 22.04 17.71 0.70
N GLU A 185 21.69 18.99 0.59
CA GLU A 185 20.30 19.44 0.57
C GLU A 185 19.72 19.36 -0.84
N PRO A 186 18.54 18.75 -1.03
CA PRO A 186 17.88 18.70 -2.32
C PRO A 186 17.32 20.08 -2.72
N LYS A 187 17.33 20.35 -4.03
CA LYS A 187 16.75 21.57 -4.63
C LYS A 187 15.65 21.17 -5.61
N TYR A 188 14.46 21.00 -5.09
CA TYR A 188 13.29 20.70 -5.90
C TYR A 188 12.76 21.93 -6.63
N ALA A 189 12.45 21.80 -7.91
CA ALA A 189 11.69 22.79 -8.67
C ALA A 189 10.17 22.69 -8.33
N GLN A 190 9.72 21.48 -7.99
CA GLN A 190 8.36 21.21 -7.55
C GLN A 190 8.37 20.13 -6.46
N GLU A 191 7.52 20.32 -5.45
CA GLU A 191 7.23 19.31 -4.42
C GLU A 191 5.75 18.91 -4.50
N LEU A 192 5.46 17.61 -4.60
CA LEU A 192 4.13 17.09 -4.89
C LEU A 192 3.65 16.10 -3.83
N GLU A 193 2.34 16.09 -3.57
CA GLU A 193 1.72 15.38 -2.45
C GLU A 193 1.61 13.85 -2.64
N SER A 194 1.77 13.33 -3.86
CA SER A 194 1.58 11.90 -4.10
C SER A 194 2.55 11.34 -5.13
N THR A 195 2.78 10.01 -5.06
CA THR A 195 3.56 9.28 -6.06
C THR A 195 2.97 9.45 -7.46
N GLY A 196 1.65 9.37 -7.59
CA GLY A 196 0.97 9.54 -8.88
C GLY A 196 1.15 10.96 -9.45
N SER A 197 1.14 11.99 -8.60
CA SER A 197 1.38 13.37 -9.02
C SER A 197 2.81 13.56 -9.56
N VAL A 198 3.81 12.93 -8.94
CA VAL A 198 5.20 12.95 -9.44
C VAL A 198 5.28 12.29 -10.81
N ILE A 199 4.74 11.09 -10.99
CA ILE A 199 4.73 10.38 -12.27
C ILE A 199 4.10 11.23 -13.36
N ASN A 200 2.91 11.79 -13.10
CA ASN A 200 2.21 12.63 -14.07
C ASN A 200 3.00 13.92 -14.41
N ALA A 201 3.60 14.57 -13.42
CA ALA A 201 4.39 15.78 -13.66
C ALA A 201 5.66 15.47 -14.47
N VAL A 202 6.35 14.36 -14.19
CA VAL A 202 7.52 13.91 -14.97
C VAL A 202 7.12 13.56 -16.40
N ALA A 203 6.00 12.85 -16.58
CA ALA A 203 5.51 12.46 -17.91
C ALA A 203 5.22 13.67 -18.82
N THR A 204 4.75 14.78 -18.23
CA THR A 204 4.27 15.96 -18.97
C THR A 204 5.26 17.11 -19.02
N THR A 205 6.35 17.06 -18.24
CA THR A 205 7.36 18.13 -18.17
C THR A 205 8.63 17.74 -18.91
N ASP A 206 8.96 18.45 -19.97
CA ASP A 206 10.22 18.23 -20.71
C ASP A 206 11.42 18.54 -19.81
N GLY A 207 12.43 17.66 -19.87
CA GLY A 207 13.62 17.75 -19.01
C GLY A 207 13.42 17.33 -17.56
N ALA A 208 12.23 16.86 -17.17
CA ALA A 208 11.96 16.46 -15.78
C ALA A 208 12.68 15.16 -15.37
N ILE A 209 13.06 15.15 -14.09
CA ILE A 209 13.46 13.97 -13.33
C ILE A 209 12.68 13.94 -12.01
N GLY A 210 12.27 12.76 -11.60
CA GLY A 210 11.63 12.51 -10.31
C GLY A 210 11.99 11.14 -9.78
N TYR A 211 11.41 10.80 -8.63
CA TYR A 211 11.51 9.47 -8.05
C TYR A 211 10.13 8.96 -7.65
N ALA A 212 9.90 7.68 -7.84
CA ALA A 212 8.63 7.02 -7.54
C ALA A 212 8.87 5.60 -7.04
N SER A 213 7.89 5.04 -6.33
CA SER A 213 7.86 3.61 -6.04
C SER A 213 7.82 2.80 -7.33
N LEU A 214 8.66 1.78 -7.42
CA LEU A 214 8.70 0.86 -8.56
C LEU A 214 7.33 0.25 -8.84
N ALA A 215 6.59 -0.11 -7.79
CA ALA A 215 5.22 -0.63 -7.89
C ALA A 215 4.24 0.32 -8.59
N ASN A 216 4.55 1.61 -8.72
CA ASN A 216 3.69 2.60 -9.35
C ASN A 216 4.16 3.04 -10.74
N VAL A 217 5.41 2.72 -11.13
CA VAL A 217 5.95 3.08 -12.45
C VAL A 217 5.14 2.41 -13.55
N ASP A 218 4.85 3.14 -14.60
CA ASP A 218 4.16 2.68 -15.80
C ASP A 218 4.83 3.25 -17.08
N GLU A 219 4.25 2.96 -18.24
CA GLU A 219 4.76 3.34 -19.55
C GLU A 219 4.73 4.86 -19.85
N THR A 220 4.11 5.66 -18.98
CA THR A 220 4.04 7.11 -19.16
C THR A 220 5.35 7.82 -18.82
N VAL A 221 6.25 7.15 -18.09
CA VAL A 221 7.59 7.64 -17.75
C VAL A 221 8.65 6.62 -18.11
N LYS A 222 9.89 7.07 -18.25
CA LYS A 222 11.04 6.18 -18.44
C LYS A 222 11.83 6.06 -17.13
N ALA A 223 12.08 4.83 -16.67
CA ALA A 223 12.97 4.57 -15.55
C ALA A 223 14.43 4.55 -16.01
N LEU A 224 15.31 5.24 -15.28
CA LEU A 224 16.76 5.18 -15.48
C LEU A 224 17.36 4.01 -14.68
N LYS A 225 18.42 3.43 -15.23
CA LYS A 225 19.33 2.57 -14.47
C LYS A 225 20.13 3.42 -13.48
N ILE A 226 20.57 2.79 -12.41
CA ILE A 226 21.49 3.40 -11.46
C ILE A 226 22.77 2.56 -11.45
N GLY A 227 23.87 3.12 -11.98
CA GLY A 227 25.14 2.41 -12.06
C GLY A 227 25.06 1.11 -12.89
N GLY A 228 24.29 1.12 -13.97
CA GLY A 228 24.05 -0.03 -14.83
C GLY A 228 22.97 -1.00 -14.33
N VAL A 229 22.41 -0.81 -13.12
CA VAL A 229 21.40 -1.69 -12.53
C VAL A 229 19.98 -1.15 -12.75
N GLU A 230 19.11 -1.95 -13.34
CA GLU A 230 17.70 -1.61 -13.56
C GLU A 230 16.88 -1.70 -12.28
N ALA A 231 15.92 -0.80 -12.11
CA ALA A 231 14.89 -0.89 -11.07
C ALA A 231 13.91 -2.01 -11.44
N THR A 232 14.19 -3.24 -11.00
CA THR A 232 13.32 -4.42 -11.17
C THR A 232 13.09 -5.10 -9.83
N GLU A 233 11.99 -5.85 -9.72
CA GLU A 233 11.70 -6.65 -8.52
C GLU A 233 12.84 -7.62 -8.20
N GLU A 234 13.46 -8.25 -9.22
CA GLU A 234 14.59 -9.16 -9.07
C GLU A 234 15.82 -8.45 -8.48
N ASN A 235 16.17 -7.27 -9.01
CA ASN A 235 17.30 -6.49 -8.53
C ASN A 235 17.06 -5.89 -7.14
N VAL A 236 15.83 -5.55 -6.80
CA VAL A 236 15.44 -5.15 -5.45
C VAL A 236 15.54 -6.35 -4.49
N LYS A 237 15.02 -7.51 -4.88
CA LYS A 237 15.06 -8.75 -4.08
C LYS A 237 16.48 -9.21 -3.79
N SER A 238 17.36 -9.15 -4.78
CA SER A 238 18.77 -9.54 -4.63
C SER A 238 19.62 -8.50 -3.89
N GLY A 239 19.12 -7.28 -3.70
CA GLY A 239 19.87 -6.16 -3.16
C GLY A 239 20.82 -5.49 -4.17
N ALA A 240 20.79 -5.91 -5.45
CA ALA A 240 21.60 -5.27 -6.51
C ALA A 240 21.16 -3.84 -6.78
N TYR A 241 19.86 -3.56 -6.70
CA TYR A 241 19.33 -2.19 -6.78
C TYR A 241 19.35 -1.55 -5.39
N GLU A 242 20.28 -0.63 -5.18
CA GLU A 242 20.57 -0.07 -3.85
C GLU A 242 19.50 0.91 -3.34
N VAL A 243 18.78 1.59 -4.24
CA VAL A 243 17.76 2.59 -3.88
C VAL A 243 16.42 1.89 -3.59
N GLN A 244 16.36 1.23 -2.44
CA GLN A 244 15.23 0.42 -2.01
C GLN A 244 14.88 0.64 -0.53
N ARG A 245 13.65 0.26 -0.15
CA ARG A 245 13.10 0.51 1.18
C ARG A 245 12.04 -0.52 1.57
N PRO A 246 11.69 -0.67 2.86
CA PRO A 246 10.56 -1.49 3.26
C PRO A 246 9.22 -0.77 3.04
N PHE A 247 8.18 -1.55 2.73
CA PHE A 247 6.80 -1.21 2.97
C PHE A 247 6.39 -1.76 4.34
N ILE A 248 5.83 -0.91 5.18
CA ILE A 248 5.53 -1.20 6.58
C ILE A 248 4.06 -0.89 6.87
N CYS A 249 3.39 -1.80 7.55
CA CYS A 249 2.16 -1.56 8.29
C CYS A 249 2.55 -1.36 9.77
N ALA A 250 2.38 -0.15 10.28
CA ALA A 250 2.68 0.21 11.65
C ALA A 250 1.40 0.21 12.50
N THR A 251 1.46 -0.38 13.67
CA THR A 251 0.32 -0.51 14.61
C THR A 251 0.72 -0.06 15.99
N LEU A 252 -0.23 0.44 16.77
CA LEU A 252 0.03 0.86 18.14
C LEU A 252 0.52 -0.33 18.99
N LYS A 253 1.62 -0.15 19.71
CA LYS A 253 2.18 -1.19 20.59
C LYS A 253 1.17 -1.64 21.64
N GLY A 254 1.11 -2.95 21.84
CA GLY A 254 0.21 -3.55 22.81
C GLY A 254 -1.27 -3.53 22.38
N SER A 255 -1.57 -3.19 21.12
CA SER A 255 -2.92 -3.32 20.61
C SER A 255 -3.34 -4.79 20.52
N ASP A 256 -4.49 -5.13 21.10
CA ASP A 256 -5.13 -6.45 21.05
C ASP A 256 -6.27 -6.52 20.01
N ASN A 257 -6.34 -5.55 19.11
CA ASN A 257 -7.35 -5.49 18.05
C ASN A 257 -7.26 -6.73 17.14
N LYS A 258 -8.21 -7.65 17.29
CA LYS A 258 -8.27 -8.91 16.52
C LYS A 258 -8.35 -8.68 15.01
N LEU A 259 -9.03 -7.61 14.58
CA LEU A 259 -9.20 -7.30 13.17
C LEU A 259 -7.87 -6.86 12.54
N VAL A 260 -7.09 -6.01 13.25
CA VAL A 260 -5.73 -5.63 12.86
C VAL A 260 -4.83 -6.85 12.74
N LYS A 261 -4.83 -7.71 13.76
CA LYS A 261 -4.03 -8.93 13.74
C LYS A 261 -4.37 -9.83 12.56
N SER A 262 -5.66 -10.08 12.31
CA SER A 262 -6.12 -10.91 11.21
C SER A 262 -5.74 -10.31 9.85
N TYR A 263 -5.77 -8.98 9.71
CA TYR A 263 -5.33 -8.31 8.50
C TYR A 263 -3.82 -8.47 8.28
N LEU A 264 -3.00 -8.28 9.32
CA LEU A 264 -1.56 -8.47 9.24
C LEU A 264 -1.19 -9.94 8.93
N ASP A 265 -1.88 -10.90 9.54
CA ASP A 265 -1.72 -12.32 9.23
C ASP A 265 -2.09 -12.60 7.77
N PHE A 266 -3.14 -11.97 7.23
CA PHE A 266 -3.56 -12.11 5.84
C PHE A 266 -2.55 -11.53 4.85
N ILE A 267 -2.10 -10.29 5.04
CA ILE A 267 -1.12 -9.68 4.12
C ILE A 267 0.21 -10.45 4.12
N LEU A 268 0.59 -11.08 5.24
CA LEU A 268 1.78 -11.92 5.37
C LEU A 268 1.55 -13.38 4.96
N SER A 269 0.33 -13.79 4.63
CA SER A 269 0.06 -15.12 4.10
C SER A 269 0.60 -15.29 2.68
N GLU A 270 0.65 -16.53 2.20
CA GLU A 270 1.04 -16.83 0.81
C GLU A 270 0.18 -16.07 -0.20
N GLU A 271 -1.14 -16.01 0.02
CA GLU A 271 -2.06 -15.26 -0.84
C GLU A 271 -1.84 -13.75 -0.76
N GLY A 272 -1.69 -13.19 0.44
CA GLY A 272 -1.39 -11.77 0.62
C GLY A 272 -0.07 -11.37 -0.04
N GLN A 273 0.97 -12.20 0.10
CA GLN A 273 2.27 -11.96 -0.53
C GLN A 273 2.24 -12.14 -2.05
N ALA A 274 1.40 -13.01 -2.58
CA ALA A 274 1.15 -13.10 -4.02
C ALA A 274 0.49 -11.80 -4.56
N LEU A 275 -0.42 -11.18 -3.79
CA LEU A 275 -0.99 -9.88 -4.13
C LEU A 275 0.06 -8.76 -4.07
N VAL A 276 0.95 -8.77 -3.08
CA VAL A 276 2.07 -7.83 -2.99
C VAL A 276 2.93 -7.90 -4.25
N LEU A 277 3.31 -9.10 -4.68
CA LEU A 277 4.08 -9.33 -5.90
C LEU A 277 3.32 -8.87 -7.15
N ALA A 278 2.05 -9.22 -7.27
CA ALA A 278 1.22 -8.85 -8.43
C ALA A 278 1.06 -7.32 -8.60
N GLN A 279 1.34 -6.55 -7.56
CA GLN A 279 1.33 -5.09 -7.60
C GLN A 279 2.73 -4.47 -7.72
N GLY A 280 3.76 -5.25 -8.05
CA GLY A 280 5.11 -4.77 -8.33
C GLY A 280 5.98 -4.49 -7.11
N ALA A 281 5.58 -4.95 -5.92
CA ALA A 281 6.43 -4.92 -4.74
C ALA A 281 7.02 -6.31 -4.46
N VAL A 282 8.20 -6.35 -3.84
CA VAL A 282 8.90 -7.61 -3.55
C VAL A 282 8.37 -8.22 -2.25
N PRO A 283 7.88 -9.46 -2.27
CA PRO A 283 7.42 -10.17 -1.08
C PRO A 283 8.52 -10.36 -0.03
N VAL A 284 8.12 -10.48 1.24
CA VAL A 284 9.02 -10.75 2.37
C VAL A 284 9.06 -12.23 2.77
N LYS A 285 8.27 -13.06 2.12
CA LYS A 285 8.21 -14.51 2.30
C LYS A 285 8.24 -15.21 0.96
#